data_dec72ad266bd6b8f797122e6e76a24eb
#
_entry.id   dec72ad266bd6b8f797122e6e76a24eb
#
_cell.length_a   1.000
_cell.length_b   1.000
_cell.length_c   1.000
_cell.angle_alpha   90.00
_cell.angle_beta   90.00
_cell.angle_gamma   90.00
#
_symmetry.space_group_name_H-M   'P 1'
#
loop_
_entity.id
_entity.type
_entity.pdbx_description
1 polymer ?
#
loop_
_entity_poly.entity_id
_entity_poly.type
_entity_poly.pdbx_seq_one_letter_code
_entity_poly.pdbx_strand_id
1 'polypeptide(L)'
;MNEKLWAALAEVQDPEMPINLVDLGVIYRVAEEDGLVEVDLTFTAMGCPASDFILEDVRERLLREDGVREVRINIVWNPPWTTARVTEAGRDALESWGLAV
;
A
#
# COMPACT_ATOMS: atom_id res chain seq x y z
N MET A 1 15.33 -0.15 8.78
CA MET A 1 14.19 0.80 8.70
C MET A 1 13.17 0.36 7.64
N ASN A 2 13.62 -0.03 6.44
CA ASN A 2 12.67 -0.44 5.39
C ASN A 2 11.77 -1.62 5.80
N GLU A 3 12.29 -2.62 6.47
CA GLU A 3 11.47 -3.74 6.90
C GLU A 3 10.34 -3.32 7.81
N LYS A 4 10.61 -2.37 8.71
CA LYS A 4 9.57 -1.82 9.60
C LYS A 4 8.51 -1.07 8.81
N LEU A 5 8.94 -0.34 7.78
CA LEU A 5 8.03 0.43 6.95
C LEU A 5 7.13 -0.49 6.12
N TRP A 6 7.69 -1.56 5.55
CA TRP A 6 6.89 -2.55 4.83
C TRP A 6 5.89 -3.23 5.76
N ALA A 7 6.32 -3.58 6.98
CA ALA A 7 5.43 -4.18 7.97
C ALA A 7 4.30 -3.23 8.36
N ALA A 8 4.63 -1.95 8.50
CA ALA A 8 3.61 -0.94 8.79
C ALA A 8 2.60 -0.81 7.65
N LEU A 9 3.08 -0.83 6.41
CA LEU A 9 2.20 -0.77 5.24
C LEU A 9 1.32 -1.99 5.13
N ALA A 10 1.80 -3.15 5.59
CA ALA A 10 1.00 -4.37 5.60
C ALA A 10 -0.16 -4.31 6.60
N GLU A 11 -0.18 -3.31 7.47
CA GLU A 11 -1.32 -3.10 8.37
C GLU A 11 -2.39 -2.19 7.77
N VAL A 12 -2.08 -1.53 6.65
CA VAL A 12 -3.04 -0.64 5.99
C VAL A 12 -3.85 -1.45 4.99
N GLN A 13 -5.16 -1.51 5.19
CA GLN A 13 -6.05 -2.29 4.34
C GLN A 13 -6.75 -1.41 3.31
N ASP A 14 -7.04 -2.02 2.15
CA ASP A 14 -7.90 -1.37 1.17
C ASP A 14 -9.31 -1.27 1.77
N PRO A 15 -9.94 -0.10 1.75
CA PRO A 15 -11.27 0.04 2.38
C PRO A 15 -12.38 -0.73 1.66
N GLU A 16 -12.15 -1.16 0.42
CA GLU A 16 -13.14 -1.88 -0.36
C GLU A 16 -12.90 -3.39 -0.41
N MET A 17 -11.71 -3.85 0.01
CA MET A 17 -11.34 -5.26 -0.09
C MET A 17 -10.66 -5.73 1.20
N PRO A 18 -10.83 -7.00 1.57
CA PRO A 18 -10.22 -7.53 2.81
C PRO A 18 -8.76 -7.88 2.61
N ILE A 19 -7.96 -6.96 2.12
CA ILE A 19 -6.56 -7.19 1.79
C ILE A 19 -5.76 -5.93 2.10
N ASN A 20 -4.55 -6.13 2.65
CA ASN A 20 -3.67 -5.00 2.89
C ASN A 20 -2.98 -4.55 1.60
N LEU A 21 -2.46 -3.34 1.62
CA LEU A 21 -1.89 -2.72 0.41
C LEU A 21 -0.65 -3.45 -0.11
N VAL A 22 0.14 -4.04 0.78
CA VAL A 22 1.34 -4.77 0.37
C VAL A 22 0.95 -6.04 -0.40
N ASP A 23 0.01 -6.81 0.16
CA ASP A 23 -0.44 -8.04 -0.50
C ASP A 23 -1.23 -7.76 -1.78
N LEU A 24 -1.90 -6.61 -1.83
CA LEU A 24 -2.60 -6.19 -3.04
C LEU A 24 -1.62 -5.84 -4.18
N GLY A 25 -0.38 -5.51 -3.82
CA GLY A 25 0.64 -5.24 -4.82
C GLY A 25 0.62 -3.83 -5.37
N VAL A 26 0.06 -2.87 -4.62
CA VAL A 26 0.00 -1.47 -5.05
C VAL A 26 1.16 -0.62 -4.53
N ILE A 27 1.97 -1.16 -3.62
CA ILE A 27 3.14 -0.46 -3.12
C ILE A 27 4.33 -0.87 -3.99
N TYR A 28 4.90 0.07 -4.71
CA TYR A 28 5.98 -0.20 -5.65
C TYR A 28 7.37 0.04 -5.07
N ARG A 29 7.51 1.03 -4.20
CA ARG A 29 8.80 1.37 -3.63
C ARG A 29 8.62 2.03 -2.28
N VAL A 30 9.51 1.70 -1.34
CA VAL A 30 9.59 2.36 -0.05
C VAL A 30 11.05 2.72 0.19
N ALA A 31 11.30 3.98 0.46
CA ALA A 31 12.65 4.47 0.75
C ALA A 31 12.61 5.38 1.97
N GLU A 32 13.71 5.42 2.72
CA GLU A 32 13.83 6.27 3.90
C GLU A 32 15.20 6.92 3.91
N GLU A 33 15.25 8.19 4.24
CA GLU A 33 16.50 8.92 4.42
C GLU A 33 16.29 10.01 5.47
N ASP A 34 17.04 9.94 6.56
CA ASP A 34 17.01 10.93 7.64
C ASP A 34 15.60 11.22 8.19
N GLY A 35 14.75 10.20 8.26
CA GLY A 35 13.40 10.33 8.76
C GLY A 35 12.37 10.73 7.70
N LEU A 36 12.81 11.00 6.48
CA LEU A 36 11.90 11.23 5.36
C LEU A 36 11.62 9.90 4.68
N VAL A 37 10.35 9.49 4.69
CA VAL A 37 9.91 8.25 4.04
C VAL A 37 9.26 8.62 2.72
N GLU A 38 9.68 7.95 1.66
CA GLU A 38 9.10 8.13 0.34
C GLU A 38 8.49 6.81 -0.12
N VAL A 39 7.24 6.86 -0.52
CA VAL A 39 6.48 5.68 -0.96
C VAL A 39 5.95 5.93 -2.35
N ASP A 40 6.25 5.01 -3.27
CA ASP A 40 5.63 5.00 -4.58
C ASP A 40 4.52 3.96 -4.58
N LEU A 41 3.32 4.38 -4.88
CA LEU A 41 2.17 3.48 -4.91
C LEU A 41 1.26 3.78 -6.08
N THR A 42 0.38 2.83 -6.38
CA THR A 42 -0.61 2.98 -7.43
C THR A 42 -1.98 2.54 -6.90
N PHE A 43 -2.99 2.64 -7.75
CA PHE A 43 -4.34 2.18 -7.44
C PHE A 43 -4.76 1.09 -8.41
N THR A 44 -5.69 0.24 -7.97
CA THR A 44 -6.14 -0.90 -8.77
C THR A 44 -7.03 -0.49 -9.92
N ALA A 45 -7.70 0.67 -9.78
CA ALA A 45 -8.59 1.18 -10.81
C ALA A 45 -8.51 2.69 -10.83
N MET A 46 -8.69 3.27 -12.02
CA MET A 46 -8.75 4.71 -12.14
C MET A 46 -10.02 5.24 -11.48
N GLY A 47 -9.90 6.39 -10.83
CA GLY A 47 -11.04 7.03 -10.20
C GLY A 47 -11.51 6.35 -8.94
N CYS A 48 -10.63 5.63 -8.25
CA CYS A 48 -10.97 5.00 -6.99
C CYS A 48 -11.43 6.06 -5.98
N PRO A 49 -12.68 6.02 -5.52
CA PRO A 49 -13.17 7.05 -4.59
C PRO A 49 -12.54 6.95 -3.20
N ALA A 50 -11.92 5.84 -2.88
CA ALA A 50 -11.25 5.62 -1.60
C ALA A 50 -9.79 6.06 -1.62
N SER A 51 -9.29 6.63 -2.73
CA SER A 51 -7.87 6.96 -2.86
C SER A 51 -7.39 7.93 -1.77
N ASP A 52 -8.18 8.94 -1.42
CA ASP A 52 -7.81 9.90 -0.40
C ASP A 52 -7.68 9.24 0.97
N PHE A 53 -8.56 8.31 1.28
CA PHE A 53 -8.51 7.56 2.54
C PHE A 53 -7.26 6.68 2.60
N ILE A 54 -6.91 6.04 1.50
CA ILE A 54 -5.71 5.22 1.42
C ILE A 54 -4.46 6.06 1.67
N LEU A 55 -4.37 7.21 1.02
CA LEU A 55 -3.23 8.11 1.18
C LEU A 55 -3.10 8.60 2.62
N GLU A 56 -4.21 8.95 3.23
CA GLU A 56 -4.24 9.42 4.62
C GLU A 56 -3.82 8.29 5.57
N ASP A 57 -4.37 7.11 5.39
CA ASP A 57 -4.07 5.95 6.23
C ASP A 57 -2.59 5.56 6.14
N VAL A 58 -2.04 5.56 4.94
CA VAL A 58 -0.63 5.26 4.72
C VAL A 58 0.24 6.29 5.44
N ARG A 59 -0.07 7.56 5.27
CA ARG A 59 0.69 8.64 5.91
C ARG A 59 0.65 8.54 7.43
N GLU A 60 -0.55 8.41 7.98
CA GLU A 60 -0.71 8.33 9.42
C GLU A 60 0.00 7.11 10.00
N ARG A 61 -0.12 5.96 9.35
CA ARG A 61 0.51 4.75 9.86
C ARG A 61 2.03 4.85 9.86
N LEU A 62 2.60 5.40 8.80
CA LEU A 62 4.05 5.55 8.71
C LEU A 62 4.58 6.58 9.69
N LEU A 63 3.81 7.65 9.94
CA LEU A 63 4.22 8.68 10.91
C LEU A 63 4.27 8.16 12.34
N ARG A 64 3.61 7.04 12.63
CA ARG A 64 3.67 6.43 13.96
C ARG A 64 4.97 5.68 14.21
N GLU A 65 5.73 5.38 13.16
CA GLU A 65 6.99 4.66 13.34
C GLU A 65 8.06 5.59 13.89
N ASP A 66 8.84 5.05 14.83
CA ASP A 66 9.93 5.81 15.45
C ASP A 66 10.94 6.21 14.38
N GLY A 67 11.34 7.47 14.44
CA GLY A 67 12.33 8.00 13.51
C GLY A 67 11.75 8.54 12.21
N VAL A 68 10.47 8.37 11.97
CA VAL A 68 9.81 8.95 10.79
C VAL A 68 9.35 10.36 11.13
N ARG A 69 9.81 11.34 10.35
CA ARG A 69 9.47 12.75 10.56
C ARG A 69 8.55 13.28 9.47
N GLU A 70 8.69 12.75 8.25
CA GLU A 70 7.88 13.20 7.12
C GLU A 70 7.62 12.02 6.19
N VAL A 71 6.45 11.99 5.59
CA VAL A 71 6.08 10.96 4.62
C VAL A 71 5.70 11.66 3.32
N ARG A 72 6.35 11.23 2.24
CA ARG A 72 6.04 11.70 0.89
C ARG A 72 5.50 10.53 0.09
N ILE A 73 4.32 10.70 -0.50
CA ILE A 73 3.67 9.68 -1.27
C ILE A 73 3.61 10.11 -2.73
N ASN A 74 4.14 9.28 -3.61
CA ASN A 74 4.08 9.50 -5.05
C ASN A 74 3.11 8.50 -5.67
N ILE A 75 2.13 8.99 -6.41
CA ILE A 75 1.20 8.13 -7.12
C ILE A 75 1.80 7.88 -8.50
N VAL A 76 2.03 6.61 -8.81
CA VAL A 76 2.63 6.20 -10.08
C VAL A 76 1.65 5.31 -10.84
N TRP A 77 1.57 5.50 -12.15
CA TRP A 77 0.65 4.75 -13.01
C TRP A 77 1.38 3.80 -13.96
N ASN A 78 2.69 3.78 -13.91
CA ASN A 78 3.52 2.93 -14.76
C ASN A 78 4.59 2.25 -13.91
N PRO A 79 4.67 0.93 -13.91
CA PRO A 79 3.80 0.00 -14.64
C PRO A 79 2.39 -0.05 -14.06
N PRO A 80 1.37 -0.32 -14.88
CA PRO A 80 0.00 -0.38 -14.37
C PRO A 80 -0.19 -1.60 -13.47
N TRP A 81 -1.07 -1.44 -12.48
CA TRP A 81 -1.39 -2.56 -11.60
C TRP A 81 -2.16 -3.64 -12.36
N THR A 82 -1.83 -4.90 -12.07
CA THR A 82 -2.55 -6.06 -12.57
C THR A 82 -2.70 -7.08 -11.45
N THR A 83 -3.59 -8.06 -11.64
CA THR A 83 -3.78 -9.11 -10.65
C THR A 83 -2.52 -9.94 -10.42
N ALA A 84 -1.58 -9.93 -11.36
CA ALA A 84 -0.30 -10.61 -11.21
C ALA A 84 0.55 -10.04 -10.07
N ARG A 85 0.25 -8.81 -9.62
CA ARG A 85 0.97 -8.17 -8.52
C ARG A 85 0.46 -8.56 -7.14
N VAL A 86 -0.70 -9.21 -7.08
CA VAL A 86 -1.27 -9.68 -5.81
C VAL A 86 -0.42 -10.85 -5.30
N THR A 87 -0.05 -10.81 -4.02
CA THR A 87 0.72 -11.90 -3.43
C THR A 87 -0.15 -13.14 -3.27
N GLU A 88 0.50 -14.30 -3.00
CA GLU A 88 -0.23 -15.53 -2.76
C GLU A 88 -1.19 -15.39 -1.57
N ALA A 89 -0.72 -14.77 -0.49
CA ALA A 89 -1.56 -14.52 0.67
C ALA A 89 -2.73 -13.61 0.32
N GLY A 90 -2.51 -12.61 -0.52
CA GLY A 90 -3.55 -11.72 -0.99
C GLY A 90 -4.59 -12.45 -1.83
N ARG A 91 -4.15 -13.35 -2.72
CA ARG A 91 -5.06 -14.15 -3.54
C ARG A 91 -5.94 -15.03 -2.67
N ASP A 92 -5.35 -15.66 -1.66
CA ASP A 92 -6.10 -16.49 -0.73
C ASP A 92 -7.18 -15.69 0.00
N ALA A 93 -6.84 -14.49 0.45
CA ALA A 93 -7.79 -13.61 1.13
C ALA A 93 -8.95 -13.23 0.21
N LEU A 94 -8.64 -12.87 -1.03
CA LEU A 94 -9.67 -12.49 -2.00
C LEU A 94 -10.56 -13.67 -2.39
N GLU A 95 -9.97 -14.84 -2.57
CA GLU A 95 -10.73 -16.06 -2.87
C GLU A 95 -11.68 -16.42 -1.74
N SER A 96 -11.24 -16.24 -0.49
CA SER A 96 -12.10 -16.48 0.68
C SER A 96 -13.34 -15.59 0.68
N TRP A 97 -13.24 -14.44 0.02
CA TRP A 97 -14.36 -13.51 -0.13
C TRP A 97 -15.18 -13.80 -1.38
N GLY A 98 -14.77 -14.77 -2.19
CA GLY A 98 -15.47 -15.14 -3.40
C GLY A 98 -15.06 -14.29 -4.62
N LEU A 99 -13.95 -13.56 -4.51
CA LEU A 99 -13.41 -12.78 -5.62
C LEU A 99 -12.40 -13.60 -6.39
N ALA A 100 -12.54 -13.61 -7.72
CA ALA A 100 -11.62 -14.32 -8.59
C ALA A 100 -10.47 -13.37 -8.98
N VAL A 101 -9.24 -13.84 -8.81
CA VAL A 101 -8.03 -13.08 -9.19
C VAL A 101 -7.04 -13.97 -9.94
#